data_a2c4fded052259930a8da5d8fdd950f7
#
_entry.id   a2c4fded052259930a8da5d8fdd950f7
#
_cell.length_a   1.000
_cell.length_b   1.000
_cell.length_c   1.000
_cell.angle_alpha   90.00
_cell.angle_beta   90.00
_cell.angle_gamma   90.00
#
_symmetry.space_group_name_H-M   'P 1'
#
loop_
_entity.id
_entity.type
_entity.pdbx_description
1 polymer ?
#
loop_
_entity_poly.entity_id
_entity_poly.type
_entity_poly.pdbx_seq_one_letter_code
_entity_poly.pdbx_strand_id
1 'polypeptide(L)'
;MFEDYLEDSNYFAVKASKTNNERESKRYYRAAVFCTMSAVEAFINYVGDVLSQAEILQSYEVAFLTDRKFDISGGTFQILDQMEYHKLEDKLKLLISKFIPDFSFDKTPSWSRLFELKKLRDTITHPRQDVDETDIAEYRRILTTGLSSAIEIMDSLAKGVFKRPLRKKLLDLSVTDNV
;
A
#
# COMPACT_ATOMS: atom_id res chain seq x y z
N MET A 1 -13.48 -0.10 -2.93
CA MET A 1 -12.32 -0.07 -3.86
C MET A 1 -11.05 -0.69 -3.28
N PHE A 2 -10.44 -0.21 -2.15
CA PHE A 2 -9.23 -0.84 -1.61
C PHE A 2 -9.45 -2.29 -1.16
N GLU A 3 -10.64 -2.61 -0.65
CA GLU A 3 -11.02 -3.99 -0.28
C GLU A 3 -11.04 -4.91 -1.50
N ASP A 4 -11.62 -4.44 -2.60
CA ASP A 4 -11.69 -5.21 -3.85
C ASP A 4 -10.29 -5.50 -4.39
N TYR A 5 -9.38 -4.52 -4.32
CA TYR A 5 -7.98 -4.74 -4.70
C TYR A 5 -7.25 -5.78 -3.82
N LEU A 6 -7.54 -5.83 -2.51
CA LEU A 6 -6.98 -6.88 -1.65
C LEU A 6 -7.55 -8.26 -2.02
N GLU A 7 -8.84 -8.36 -2.28
CA GLU A 7 -9.48 -9.58 -2.72
C GLU A 7 -8.95 -10.05 -4.08
N ASP A 8 -8.77 -9.13 -5.04
CA ASP A 8 -8.16 -9.41 -6.34
C ASP A 8 -6.72 -9.87 -6.21
N SER A 9 -5.93 -9.23 -5.33
CA SER A 9 -4.56 -9.67 -5.05
C SER A 9 -4.51 -11.11 -4.59
N ASN A 10 -5.35 -11.47 -3.61
CA ASN A 10 -5.43 -12.84 -3.12
C ASN A 10 -5.90 -13.82 -4.20
N TYR A 11 -6.90 -13.45 -4.99
CA TYR A 11 -7.38 -14.25 -6.11
C TYR A 11 -6.26 -14.56 -7.12
N PHE A 12 -5.51 -13.54 -7.54
CA PHE A 12 -4.40 -13.72 -8.48
C PHE A 12 -3.24 -14.53 -7.87
N ALA A 13 -2.93 -14.33 -6.58
CA ALA A 13 -1.92 -15.11 -5.89
C ALA A 13 -2.28 -16.62 -5.87
N VAL A 14 -3.53 -16.94 -5.56
CA VAL A 14 -4.05 -18.32 -5.60
C VAL A 14 -4.03 -18.90 -7.02
N LYS A 15 -4.35 -18.10 -8.04
CA LYS A 15 -4.24 -18.53 -9.45
C LYS A 15 -2.80 -18.83 -9.84
N ALA A 16 -1.87 -17.95 -9.42
CA ALA A 16 -0.45 -18.12 -9.68
C ALA A 16 0.11 -19.43 -9.09
N SER A 17 -0.32 -19.79 -7.87
CA SER A 17 0.15 -21.02 -7.20
C SER A 17 -0.39 -22.31 -7.80
N LYS A 18 -1.53 -22.24 -8.51
CA LYS A 18 -2.23 -23.41 -9.07
C LYS A 18 -1.88 -23.72 -10.52
N THR A 19 -1.23 -22.81 -11.24
CA THR A 19 -0.84 -23.05 -12.63
C THR A 19 0.55 -23.67 -12.73
N ASN A 20 0.70 -24.66 -13.59
CA ASN A 20 1.98 -25.31 -13.89
C ASN A 20 2.76 -24.57 -15.02
N ASN A 21 2.18 -23.53 -15.60
CA ASN A 21 2.81 -22.76 -16.64
C ASN A 21 3.54 -21.55 -16.01
N GLU A 22 4.86 -21.56 -16.07
CA GLU A 22 5.71 -20.52 -15.48
C GLU A 22 5.35 -19.10 -15.97
N ARG A 23 5.15 -18.92 -17.27
CA ARG A 23 4.80 -17.62 -17.86
C ARG A 23 3.44 -17.12 -17.36
N GLU A 24 2.49 -18.03 -17.20
CA GLU A 24 1.16 -17.72 -16.67
C GLU A 24 1.23 -17.43 -15.17
N SER A 25 1.98 -18.21 -14.40
CA SER A 25 2.23 -17.96 -12.98
C SER A 25 2.82 -16.57 -12.75
N LYS A 26 3.88 -16.20 -13.46
CA LYS A 26 4.47 -14.85 -13.39
C LYS A 26 3.47 -13.74 -13.74
N ARG A 27 2.55 -13.97 -14.71
CA ARG A 27 1.49 -13.02 -15.03
C ARG A 27 0.57 -12.77 -13.84
N TYR A 28 0.11 -13.84 -13.20
CA TYR A 28 -0.76 -13.74 -12.03
C TYR A 28 -0.06 -13.11 -10.84
N TYR A 29 1.21 -13.45 -10.57
CA TYR A 29 1.97 -12.80 -9.51
C TYR A 29 2.13 -11.31 -9.76
N ARG A 30 2.46 -10.87 -10.98
CA ARG A 30 2.51 -9.45 -11.30
C ARG A 30 1.18 -8.76 -11.06
N ALA A 31 0.07 -9.34 -11.50
CA ALA A 31 -1.26 -8.80 -11.23
C ALA A 31 -1.53 -8.66 -9.72
N ALA A 32 -1.21 -9.68 -8.93
CA ALA A 32 -1.36 -9.65 -7.48
C ALA A 32 -0.51 -8.56 -6.82
N VAL A 33 0.74 -8.37 -7.26
CA VAL A 33 1.62 -7.28 -6.76
C VAL A 33 1.00 -5.92 -7.05
N PHE A 34 0.50 -5.69 -8.27
CA PHE A 34 -0.19 -4.45 -8.63
C PHE A 34 -1.42 -4.21 -7.78
N CYS A 35 -2.27 -5.22 -7.61
CA CYS A 35 -3.48 -5.12 -6.80
C CYS A 35 -3.15 -4.79 -5.33
N THR A 36 -2.15 -5.44 -4.73
CA THR A 36 -1.75 -5.13 -3.35
C THR A 36 -1.32 -3.67 -3.21
N MET A 37 -0.46 -3.18 -4.09
CA MET A 37 0.01 -1.80 -4.02
C MET A 37 -1.12 -0.80 -4.28
N SER A 38 -2.01 -1.08 -5.24
CA SER A 38 -3.21 -0.26 -5.49
C SER A 38 -4.14 -0.23 -4.30
N ALA A 39 -4.25 -1.35 -3.54
CA ALA A 39 -5.03 -1.39 -2.31
C ALA A 39 -4.46 -0.42 -1.26
N VAL A 40 -3.15 -0.43 -1.05
CA VAL A 40 -2.49 0.48 -0.11
C VAL A 40 -2.68 1.94 -0.53
N GLU A 41 -2.44 2.27 -1.80
CA GLU A 41 -2.62 3.62 -2.33
C GLU A 41 -4.08 4.09 -2.19
N ALA A 42 -5.05 3.25 -2.57
CA ALA A 42 -6.47 3.57 -2.43
C ALA A 42 -6.92 3.72 -0.97
N PHE A 43 -6.36 2.93 -0.05
CA PHE A 43 -6.63 3.07 1.38
C PHE A 43 -6.08 4.39 1.92
N ILE A 44 -4.86 4.77 1.58
CA ILE A 44 -4.25 6.04 2.03
C ILE A 44 -5.03 7.24 1.49
N ASN A 45 -5.46 7.20 0.23
CA ASN A 45 -6.31 8.24 -0.35
C ASN A 45 -7.66 8.32 0.39
N TYR A 46 -8.30 7.19 0.69
CA TYR A 46 -9.53 7.15 1.48
C TYR A 46 -9.33 7.76 2.89
N VAL A 47 -8.24 7.43 3.56
CA VAL A 47 -7.90 8.02 4.87
C VAL A 47 -7.69 9.53 4.74
N GLY A 48 -6.96 9.98 3.72
CA GLY A 48 -6.73 11.39 3.43
C GLY A 48 -8.04 12.16 3.23
N ASP A 49 -8.96 11.62 2.43
CA ASP A 49 -10.28 12.20 2.17
C ASP A 49 -11.12 12.32 3.45
N VAL A 50 -11.16 11.27 4.27
CA VAL A 50 -11.89 11.29 5.55
C VAL A 50 -11.30 12.32 6.51
N LEU A 51 -9.98 12.36 6.64
CA LEU A 51 -9.30 13.28 7.54
C LEU A 51 -9.41 14.75 7.06
N SER A 52 -9.55 14.97 5.75
CA SER A 52 -9.78 16.31 5.19
C SER A 52 -11.09 16.93 5.66
N GLN A 53 -12.10 16.08 5.95
CA GLN A 53 -13.43 16.52 6.40
C GLN A 53 -13.53 16.62 7.94
N ALA A 54 -12.59 16.01 8.65
CA ALA A 54 -12.66 15.87 10.11
C ALA A 54 -11.94 17.00 10.88
N GLU A 55 -11.29 17.95 10.19
CA GLU A 55 -10.54 19.08 10.77
C GLU A 55 -9.47 18.66 11.81
N ILE A 56 -9.00 17.42 11.75
CA ILE A 56 -7.99 16.87 12.67
C ILE A 56 -6.57 17.23 12.21
N LEU A 57 -6.38 17.41 10.90
CA LEU A 57 -5.11 17.73 10.27
C LEU A 57 -5.01 19.24 9.95
N GLN A 58 -3.78 19.73 9.91
CA GLN A 58 -3.50 21.06 9.39
C GLN A 58 -3.75 21.10 7.87
N SER A 59 -4.09 22.26 7.32
CA SER A 59 -4.44 22.39 5.90
C SER A 59 -3.34 21.89 4.96
N TYR A 60 -2.05 22.13 5.27
CA TYR A 60 -0.92 21.65 4.47
C TYR A 60 -0.76 20.11 4.55
N GLU A 61 -1.13 19.48 5.67
CA GLU A 61 -1.09 18.03 5.81
C GLU A 61 -2.20 17.36 4.97
N VAL A 62 -3.38 17.99 4.95
CA VAL A 62 -4.48 17.58 4.07
C VAL A 62 -4.06 17.72 2.62
N ALA A 63 -3.47 18.85 2.22
CA ALA A 63 -2.96 19.06 0.87
C ALA A 63 -1.95 17.98 0.47
N PHE A 64 -1.00 17.68 1.36
CA PHE A 64 -0.01 16.63 1.16
C PHE A 64 -0.63 15.23 0.96
N LEU A 65 -1.62 14.85 1.79
CA LEU A 65 -2.27 13.55 1.67
C LEU A 65 -3.15 13.43 0.43
N THR A 66 -3.77 14.53 0.00
CA THR A 66 -4.67 14.58 -1.16
C THR A 66 -4.00 15.00 -2.47
N ASP A 67 -2.66 14.98 -2.51
CA ASP A 67 -1.85 15.34 -3.69
C ASP A 67 -2.16 16.74 -4.23
N ARG A 68 -2.43 17.71 -3.35
CA ARG A 68 -2.57 19.11 -3.70
C ARG A 68 -1.28 19.86 -3.45
N LYS A 69 -0.93 20.70 -4.38
CA LYS A 69 0.22 21.61 -4.22
C LYS A 69 -0.09 22.65 -3.14
N PHE A 70 0.91 22.93 -2.31
CA PHE A 70 0.87 24.05 -1.36
C PHE A 70 2.13 24.90 -1.48
N ASP A 71 2.00 26.15 -1.16
CA ASP A 71 3.09 27.13 -1.19
C ASP A 71 3.06 28.00 0.06
N ILE A 72 4.14 28.71 0.33
CA ILE A 72 4.22 29.69 1.42
C ILE A 72 4.24 31.09 0.81
N SER A 73 3.18 31.84 1.03
CA SER A 73 3.08 33.23 0.59
C SER A 73 2.72 34.12 1.77
N GLY A 74 3.48 35.18 1.97
CA GLY A 74 3.26 36.10 3.09
C GLY A 74 3.37 35.47 4.48
N GLY A 75 4.13 34.36 4.61
CA GLY A 75 4.29 33.61 5.87
C GLY A 75 3.13 32.67 6.21
N THR A 76 2.19 32.46 5.29
CA THR A 76 1.06 31.53 5.45
C THR A 76 1.07 30.45 4.38
N PHE A 77 0.61 29.24 4.75
CA PHE A 77 0.39 28.16 3.78
C PHE A 77 -0.82 28.47 2.92
N GLN A 78 -0.63 28.36 1.60
CA GLN A 78 -1.70 28.50 0.61
C GLN A 78 -1.79 27.17 -0.17
N ILE A 79 -3.00 26.59 -0.21
CA ILE A 79 -3.28 25.40 -1.03
C ILE A 79 -3.66 25.90 -2.42
N LEU A 80 -2.94 25.40 -3.41
CA LEU A 80 -3.17 25.73 -4.82
C LEU A 80 -4.10 24.68 -5.46
N ASP A 81 -4.86 25.13 -6.46
CA ASP A 81 -5.68 24.22 -7.28
C ASP A 81 -4.83 23.53 -8.37
N GLN A 82 -3.76 22.91 -7.94
CA GLN A 82 -2.82 22.15 -8.76
C GLN A 82 -2.49 20.84 -8.09
N MET A 83 -2.34 19.78 -8.90
CA MET A 83 -1.92 18.47 -8.41
C MET A 83 -0.41 18.43 -8.21
N GLU A 84 0.03 17.86 -7.10
CA GLU A 84 1.43 17.55 -6.80
C GLU A 84 1.50 16.18 -6.14
N TYR A 85 1.99 15.18 -6.89
CA TYR A 85 2.04 13.81 -6.40
C TYR A 85 3.14 13.62 -5.34
N HIS A 86 2.74 13.21 -4.16
CA HIS A 86 3.63 12.89 -3.06
C HIS A 86 3.89 11.39 -2.97
N LYS A 87 5.09 11.02 -2.50
CA LYS A 87 5.47 9.62 -2.37
C LYS A 87 4.58 8.91 -1.35
N LEU A 88 4.12 7.71 -1.72
CA LEU A 88 3.34 6.84 -0.84
C LEU A 88 4.02 6.63 0.52
N GLU A 89 5.35 6.44 0.53
CA GLU A 89 6.13 6.27 1.75
C GLU A 89 5.99 7.47 2.69
N ASP A 90 6.07 8.68 2.18
CA ASP A 90 6.01 9.90 2.99
C ASP A 90 4.59 10.12 3.54
N LYS A 91 3.55 9.81 2.75
CA LYS A 91 2.16 9.82 3.20
C LYS A 91 1.93 8.79 4.33
N LEU A 92 2.43 7.57 4.17
CA LEU A 92 2.36 6.53 5.20
C LEU A 92 3.09 6.96 6.47
N LYS A 93 4.31 7.52 6.36
CA LYS A 93 5.07 8.01 7.51
C LYS A 93 4.33 9.10 8.27
N LEU A 94 3.73 10.06 7.56
CA LEU A 94 2.92 11.10 8.18
C LEU A 94 1.75 10.52 8.98
N LEU A 95 0.96 9.63 8.37
CA LEU A 95 -0.20 9.02 9.02
C LEU A 95 0.21 8.16 10.23
N ILE A 96 1.22 7.31 10.06
CA ILE A 96 1.70 6.44 11.13
C ILE A 96 2.23 7.27 12.30
N SER A 97 3.05 8.28 12.05
CA SER A 97 3.61 9.13 13.11
C SER A 97 2.54 9.88 13.91
N LYS A 98 1.41 10.23 13.27
CA LYS A 98 0.30 10.91 13.94
C LYS A 98 -0.65 9.99 14.70
N PHE A 99 -0.94 8.82 14.15
CA PHE A 99 -2.02 7.97 14.63
C PHE A 99 -1.54 6.68 15.31
N ILE A 100 -0.25 6.36 15.19
CA ILE A 100 0.37 5.17 15.79
C ILE A 100 1.72 5.59 16.41
N PRO A 101 1.72 6.35 17.52
CA PRO A 101 2.93 6.98 18.07
C PRO A 101 4.01 5.97 18.49
N ASP A 102 3.62 4.74 18.86
CA ASP A 102 4.54 3.68 19.28
C ASP A 102 5.11 2.86 18.11
N PHE A 103 4.77 3.21 16.86
CA PHE A 103 5.26 2.50 15.69
C PHE A 103 6.74 2.81 15.42
N SER A 104 7.56 1.79 15.37
CA SER A 104 8.98 1.92 15.03
C SER A 104 9.26 1.39 13.63
N PHE A 105 9.56 2.29 12.71
CA PHE A 105 9.85 1.93 11.30
C PHE A 105 11.00 0.94 11.16
N ASP A 106 12.06 1.10 11.97
CA ASP A 106 13.25 0.25 11.89
C ASP A 106 13.06 -1.12 12.56
N LYS A 107 12.10 -1.23 13.49
CA LYS A 107 11.86 -2.45 14.28
C LYS A 107 10.64 -3.25 13.84
N THR A 108 9.85 -2.70 12.92
CA THR A 108 8.61 -3.32 12.48
C THR A 108 8.83 -4.05 11.14
N PRO A 109 8.88 -5.39 11.13
CA PRO A 109 9.16 -6.14 9.89
C PRO A 109 8.17 -5.88 8.77
N SER A 110 6.90 -5.60 9.09
CA SER A 110 5.87 -5.28 8.09
C SER A 110 6.20 -4.02 7.29
N TRP A 111 6.91 -3.06 7.89
CA TRP A 111 7.37 -1.88 7.14
C TRP A 111 8.34 -2.27 6.03
N SER A 112 9.41 -2.97 6.35
CA SER A 112 10.43 -3.37 5.37
C SER A 112 9.87 -4.29 4.28
N ARG A 113 8.97 -5.23 4.64
CA ARG A 113 8.33 -6.16 3.70
C ARG A 113 7.37 -5.46 2.74
N LEU A 114 6.61 -4.47 3.20
CA LEU A 114 5.77 -3.65 2.33
C LEU A 114 6.62 -2.91 1.30
N PHE A 115 7.77 -2.36 1.69
CA PHE A 115 8.66 -1.64 0.77
C PHE A 115 9.47 -2.56 -0.14
N GLU A 116 9.72 -3.80 0.26
CA GLU A 116 10.23 -4.85 -0.63
C GLU A 116 9.22 -5.15 -1.76
N LEU A 117 7.93 -5.30 -1.41
CA LEU A 117 6.85 -5.48 -2.38
C LEU A 117 6.72 -4.26 -3.31
N LYS A 118 6.78 -3.03 -2.76
CA LYS A 118 6.80 -1.81 -3.57
C LYS A 118 7.96 -1.79 -4.56
N LYS A 119 9.16 -2.16 -4.11
CA LYS A 119 10.34 -2.23 -4.98
C LYS A 119 10.13 -3.24 -6.12
N LEU A 120 9.53 -4.39 -5.83
CA LEU A 120 9.17 -5.37 -6.87
C LEU A 120 8.18 -4.77 -7.88
N ARG A 121 7.13 -4.09 -7.43
CA ARG A 121 6.17 -3.41 -8.30
C ARG A 121 6.86 -2.38 -9.20
N ASP A 122 7.76 -1.58 -8.63
CA ASP A 122 8.49 -0.55 -9.36
C ASP A 122 9.41 -1.18 -10.43
N THR A 123 10.04 -2.31 -10.13
CA THR A 123 10.83 -3.08 -11.10
C THR A 123 9.98 -3.61 -12.25
N ILE A 124 8.77 -4.12 -11.95
CA ILE A 124 7.83 -4.61 -12.97
C ILE A 124 7.32 -3.45 -13.85
N THR A 125 7.08 -2.29 -13.26
CA THR A 125 6.54 -1.11 -13.97
C THR A 125 7.60 -0.43 -14.84
N HIS A 126 8.84 -0.42 -14.38
CA HIS A 126 9.97 0.25 -15.03
C HIS A 126 11.14 -0.73 -15.23
N PRO A 127 10.95 -1.76 -16.07
CA PRO A 127 11.96 -2.76 -16.29
C PRO A 127 13.21 -2.11 -16.90
N ARG A 128 14.37 -2.42 -16.34
CA ARG A 128 15.66 -2.00 -16.89
C ARG A 128 16.21 -2.95 -17.96
N GLN A 129 15.60 -4.14 -18.04
CA GLN A 129 15.94 -5.22 -18.97
C GLN A 129 14.66 -5.74 -19.59
N ASP A 130 14.74 -6.31 -20.78
CA ASP A 130 13.59 -6.86 -21.51
C ASP A 130 13.07 -8.17 -20.92
N VAL A 131 13.81 -8.76 -19.97
CA VAL A 131 13.46 -10.05 -19.34
C VAL A 131 13.22 -9.86 -17.85
N ASP A 132 12.13 -10.40 -17.37
CA ASP A 132 11.80 -10.51 -15.95
C ASP A 132 12.61 -11.67 -15.33
N GLU A 133 13.69 -11.34 -14.64
CA GLU A 133 14.60 -12.31 -14.02
C GLU A 133 14.08 -12.84 -12.67
N THR A 134 13.02 -12.24 -12.10
CA THR A 134 12.45 -12.67 -10.83
C THR A 134 11.88 -14.08 -10.97
N ASP A 135 12.33 -15.02 -10.16
CA ASP A 135 11.78 -16.38 -10.17
C ASP A 135 10.42 -16.46 -9.44
N ILE A 136 9.71 -17.59 -9.62
CA ILE A 136 8.38 -17.80 -9.03
C ILE A 136 8.44 -17.88 -7.51
N ALA A 137 9.48 -18.48 -6.95
CA ALA A 137 9.63 -18.62 -5.50
C ALA A 137 9.83 -17.25 -4.84
N GLU A 138 10.61 -16.39 -5.48
CA GLU A 138 10.81 -15.02 -5.02
C GLU A 138 9.54 -14.18 -5.16
N TYR A 139 8.81 -14.26 -6.28
CA TYR A 139 7.49 -13.64 -6.42
C TYR A 139 6.55 -14.07 -5.30
N ARG A 140 6.43 -15.37 -5.06
CA ARG A 140 5.58 -15.92 -4.00
C ARG A 140 5.98 -15.35 -2.64
N ARG A 141 7.26 -15.44 -2.29
CA ARG A 141 7.78 -14.97 -1.00
C ARG A 141 7.48 -13.48 -0.76
N ILE A 142 7.85 -12.62 -1.73
CA ILE A 142 7.68 -11.17 -1.60
C ILE A 142 6.19 -10.82 -1.54
N LEU A 143 5.36 -11.44 -2.38
CA LEU A 143 3.93 -11.16 -2.39
C LEU A 143 3.26 -11.61 -1.09
N THR A 144 3.52 -12.84 -0.62
CA THR A 144 2.91 -13.37 0.62
C THR A 144 3.25 -12.50 1.82
N THR A 145 4.54 -12.20 2.00
CA THR A 145 4.98 -11.36 3.13
C THR A 145 4.54 -9.91 2.97
N GLY A 146 4.52 -9.39 1.75
CA GLY A 146 4.12 -8.02 1.44
C GLY A 146 2.61 -7.79 1.59
N LEU A 147 1.76 -8.72 1.14
CA LEU A 147 0.31 -8.65 1.31
C LEU A 147 -0.08 -8.67 2.80
N SER A 148 0.48 -9.62 3.56
CA SER A 148 0.25 -9.69 5.01
C SER A 148 0.68 -8.39 5.71
N SER A 149 1.82 -7.83 5.30
CA SER A 149 2.34 -6.58 5.85
C SER A 149 1.50 -5.35 5.46
N ALA A 150 0.98 -5.32 4.23
CA ALA A 150 0.05 -4.29 3.79
C ALA A 150 -1.21 -4.28 4.66
N ILE A 151 -1.81 -5.47 4.88
CA ILE A 151 -3.01 -5.63 5.72
C ILE A 151 -2.71 -5.21 7.17
N GLU A 152 -1.58 -5.61 7.74
CA GLU A 152 -1.17 -5.25 9.10
C GLU A 152 -1.03 -3.73 9.28
N ILE A 153 -0.36 -3.05 8.34
CA ILE A 153 -0.19 -1.59 8.38
C ILE A 153 -1.53 -0.88 8.19
N MET A 154 -2.35 -1.32 7.25
CA MET A 154 -3.67 -0.75 7.01
C MET A 154 -4.60 -0.95 8.21
N ASP A 155 -4.56 -2.13 8.86
CA ASP A 155 -5.34 -2.42 10.08
C ASP A 155 -4.90 -1.54 11.25
N SER A 156 -3.59 -1.38 11.43
CA SER A 156 -3.03 -0.49 12.45
C SER A 156 -3.47 0.95 12.24
N LEU A 157 -3.43 1.44 11.00
CA LEU A 157 -3.93 2.77 10.64
C LEU A 157 -5.44 2.88 10.84
N ALA A 158 -6.22 1.86 10.46
CA ALA A 158 -7.68 1.86 10.68
C ALA A 158 -8.02 1.97 12.18
N LYS A 159 -7.31 1.23 13.03
CA LYS A 159 -7.44 1.32 14.49
C LYS A 159 -7.01 2.69 15.03
N GLY A 160 -5.90 3.24 14.52
CA GLY A 160 -5.40 4.55 14.93
C GLY A 160 -6.35 5.69 14.54
N VAL A 161 -6.82 5.70 13.31
CA VAL A 161 -7.66 6.77 12.73
C VAL A 161 -9.14 6.59 13.10
N PHE A 162 -9.71 5.40 12.79
CA PHE A 162 -11.16 5.14 12.89
C PHE A 162 -11.58 4.47 14.18
N LYS A 163 -10.62 4.12 15.07
CA LYS A 163 -10.85 3.39 16.34
C LYS A 163 -11.54 2.02 16.15
N ARG A 164 -11.37 1.43 14.97
CA ARG A 164 -11.89 0.11 14.63
C ARG A 164 -10.95 -0.63 13.66
N PRO A 165 -10.86 -1.97 13.75
CA PRO A 165 -10.06 -2.75 12.83
C PRO A 165 -10.67 -2.75 11.42
N LEU A 166 -9.88 -3.22 10.45
CA LEU A 166 -10.39 -3.64 9.15
C LEU A 166 -11.44 -4.75 9.32
N ARG A 167 -12.26 -4.95 8.30
CA ARG A 167 -13.24 -6.04 8.29
C ARG A 167 -12.53 -7.39 8.39
N LYS A 168 -13.12 -8.31 9.16
CA LYS A 168 -12.55 -9.65 9.40
C LYS A 168 -12.17 -10.37 8.09
N LYS A 169 -13.02 -10.29 7.05
CA LYS A 169 -12.74 -10.91 5.74
C LYS A 169 -11.41 -10.48 5.12
N LEU A 170 -10.94 -9.24 5.40
CA LEU A 170 -9.67 -8.73 4.90
C LEU A 170 -8.49 -9.18 5.77
N LEU A 171 -8.71 -9.26 7.09
CA LEU A 171 -7.70 -9.78 8.01
C LEU A 171 -7.43 -11.27 7.82
N ASP A 172 -8.44 -12.01 7.34
CA ASP A 172 -8.35 -13.43 7.05
C ASP A 172 -7.76 -13.73 5.65
N LEU A 173 -7.50 -12.67 4.82
CA LEU A 173 -6.79 -12.85 3.55
C LEU A 173 -5.35 -13.27 3.82
N SER A 174 -5.07 -14.50 3.48
CA SER A 174 -3.71 -15.04 3.49
C SER A 174 -3.48 -15.72 2.16
N VAL A 175 -2.30 -15.54 1.58
CA VAL A 175 -1.83 -16.44 0.54
C VAL A 175 -1.54 -17.74 1.24
N THR A 176 -2.61 -18.49 1.58
CA THR A 176 -2.46 -19.79 2.23
C THR A 176 -1.85 -20.75 1.23
N ASP A 177 -0.70 -21.31 1.59
CA ASP A 177 -0.15 -22.52 1.00
C ASP A 177 -1.10 -23.72 1.34
N ASN A 178 -2.33 -23.68 0.82
CA ASN A 178 -3.17 -24.84 0.77
C ASN A 178 -2.81 -25.61 -0.53
N VAL A 179 -1.71 -26.29 -0.49
CA VAL A 179 -1.38 -27.41 -1.37
C VAL A 179 -1.12 -28.63 -0.51
#